data_1c3285462053d3e67ee1a7fffad80af0
#
_entry.id   1c3285462053d3e67ee1a7fffad80af0
#
_cell.length_a   1.000
_cell.length_b   1.000
_cell.length_c   1.000
_cell.angle_alpha   90.00
_cell.angle_beta   90.00
_cell.angle_gamma   90.00
#
_symmetry.space_group_name_H-M   'P 1'
#
loop_
_entity.id
_entity.type
_entity.pdbx_description
1 polymer ?
#
loop_
_entity_poly.entity_id
_entity_poly.type
_entity_poly.pdbx_seq_one_letter_code
_entity_poly.pdbx_strand_id
1 'polypeptide(L)'
;MTEYNVAKGCSLLKLFEKEPIDMNTNDTFSPEDNIRSAAFPKRQFVFKEGFLDGIPIGLGYLAVSFSLGIAARNAGLSPFQGFLMSLLNNASAGEYAGLTLIAADAAYVEIALITLITNARYLLMSCALSQKFSPETSLLHRLLVGFDVTDELFGIAIARPGKLNPYYSYGAISIAALCWVLG
;
A
#
# COMPACT_ATOMS: atom_id res chain seq x y z
N MET A 1 40.95 28.11 -14.53
CA MET A 1 40.10 28.29 -15.72
C MET A 1 39.54 26.93 -16.03
N THR A 2 38.35 26.61 -15.71
CA THR A 2 37.01 27.06 -15.93
C THR A 2 36.08 26.40 -14.90
N GLU A 3 35.48 27.19 -14.03
CA GLU A 3 34.35 26.75 -13.20
C GLU A 3 33.16 26.52 -14.10
N TYR A 4 32.66 25.28 -14.15
CA TYR A 4 31.45 24.94 -14.86
C TYR A 4 30.24 25.20 -13.98
N ASN A 5 29.49 26.24 -14.31
CA ASN A 5 28.22 26.64 -13.74
C ASN A 5 27.19 25.51 -13.84
N VAL A 6 26.90 24.82 -12.72
CA VAL A 6 25.80 23.84 -12.58
C VAL A 6 24.62 24.51 -11.85
N ALA A 7 24.26 25.70 -12.23
CA ALA A 7 23.17 26.43 -11.61
C ALA A 7 22.05 26.80 -12.60
N LYS A 8 21.54 25.84 -13.36
CA LYS A 8 20.26 26.01 -14.09
C LYS A 8 19.66 24.64 -14.42
N GLY A 9 18.94 24.04 -13.51
CA GLY A 9 18.20 22.82 -13.83
C GLY A 9 17.58 22.09 -12.67
N CYS A 10 16.90 22.77 -11.75
CA CYS A 10 15.94 22.07 -10.93
C CYS A 10 14.84 23.01 -10.42
N SER A 11 13.92 23.37 -11.32
CA SER A 11 12.70 24.13 -10.95
C SER A 11 11.73 23.31 -10.11
N LEU A 12 11.98 22.00 -9.93
CA LEU A 12 11.16 21.08 -9.13
C LEU A 12 11.53 21.10 -7.64
N LEU A 13 12.72 21.57 -7.28
CA LEU A 13 13.13 21.69 -5.85
C LEU A 13 12.46 22.86 -5.11
N LYS A 14 11.96 23.88 -5.84
CA LYS A 14 11.27 25.02 -5.22
C LYS A 14 9.85 24.71 -4.73
N LEU A 15 9.27 23.55 -5.09
CA LEU A 15 7.97 23.10 -4.59
C LEU A 15 8.04 22.44 -3.21
N PHE A 16 9.25 22.18 -2.69
CA PHE A 16 9.48 21.59 -1.37
C PHE A 16 10.13 22.54 -0.37
N GLU A 17 10.37 23.78 -0.73
CA GLU A 17 10.90 24.79 0.19
C GLU A 17 9.75 25.31 1.05
N LYS A 18 9.62 24.74 2.25
CA LYS A 18 8.74 25.27 3.29
C LYS A 18 9.21 26.69 3.59
N GLU A 19 8.32 27.66 3.41
CA GLU A 19 8.56 29.04 3.85
C GLU A 19 8.96 29.07 5.33
N PRO A 20 9.95 29.92 5.71
CA PRO A 20 10.32 30.09 7.11
C PRO A 20 9.12 30.69 7.86
N ILE A 21 8.71 30.02 8.93
CA ILE A 21 7.68 30.49 9.86
C ILE A 21 8.13 31.82 10.44
N ASP A 22 7.38 32.89 10.18
CA ASP A 22 7.56 34.22 10.76
C ASP A 22 7.35 34.13 12.28
N MET A 23 8.43 34.25 13.06
CA MET A 23 8.43 34.19 14.52
C MET A 23 8.21 35.58 15.14
N ASN A 24 7.11 36.24 14.79
CA ASN A 24 6.75 37.48 15.46
C ASN A 24 5.26 37.59 15.75
N THR A 25 4.75 36.73 16.64
CA THR A 25 3.53 37.01 17.39
C THR A 25 3.75 36.64 18.85
N ASN A 26 3.63 37.64 19.70
CA ASN A 26 3.68 37.56 21.17
C ASN A 26 2.42 36.84 21.70
N ASP A 27 2.20 35.61 21.31
CA ASP A 27 1.23 34.76 21.99
C ASP A 27 1.99 33.94 23.03
N THR A 28 1.67 34.14 24.28
CA THR A 28 2.16 33.36 25.43
C THR A 28 1.66 31.93 25.32
N PHE A 29 2.32 31.16 24.47
CA PHE A 29 2.05 29.75 24.29
C PHE A 29 2.71 28.98 25.44
N SER A 30 1.91 28.29 26.25
CA SER A 30 2.46 27.47 27.34
C SER A 30 3.21 26.24 26.77
N PRO A 31 4.33 25.81 27.38
CA PRO A 31 5.05 24.61 26.96
C PRO A 31 4.19 23.35 26.96
N GLU A 32 3.12 23.32 27.76
CA GLU A 32 2.17 22.20 27.83
C GLU A 32 1.26 22.11 26.60
N ASP A 33 0.92 23.24 25.97
CA ASP A 33 0.12 23.26 24.74
C ASP A 33 0.93 22.75 23.54
N ASN A 34 2.25 22.96 23.54
CA ASN A 34 3.16 22.46 22.51
C ASN A 34 3.35 20.93 22.59
N ILE A 35 3.36 20.37 23.81
CA ILE A 35 3.43 18.91 24.04
C ILE A 35 2.10 18.25 23.66
N ARG A 36 0.97 18.94 23.86
CA ARG A 36 -0.36 18.44 23.55
C ARG A 36 -0.70 18.53 22.05
N SER A 37 -0.16 19.53 21.33
CA SER A 37 -0.30 19.65 19.87
C SER A 37 0.64 18.75 19.09
N ALA A 38 1.76 18.30 19.68
CA ALA A 38 2.60 17.22 19.18
C ALA A 38 1.93 15.83 19.33
N ALA A 39 0.77 15.77 19.98
CA ALA A 39 -0.02 14.57 20.16
C ALA A 39 -0.68 14.16 18.84
N PHE A 40 -0.14 13.13 18.21
CA PHE A 40 -0.70 12.26 17.18
C PHE A 40 -1.50 12.99 16.07
N PRO A 41 -1.01 13.01 14.85
CA PRO A 41 -1.77 13.56 13.74
C PRO A 41 -3.16 12.91 13.72
N LYS A 42 -4.21 13.75 13.57
CA LYS A 42 -5.61 13.27 13.57
C LYS A 42 -5.71 12.08 12.61
N ARG A 43 -6.36 10.99 13.04
CA ARG A 43 -6.53 9.75 12.25
C ARG A 43 -6.87 10.01 10.78
N GLN A 44 -7.72 11.01 10.53
CA GLN A 44 -8.13 11.43 9.19
C GLN A 44 -6.98 11.98 8.33
N PHE A 45 -6.04 12.69 8.94
CA PHE A 45 -4.89 13.22 8.22
C PHE A 45 -3.95 12.09 7.78
N VAL A 46 -3.65 11.16 8.69
CA VAL A 46 -2.81 10.00 8.41
C VAL A 46 -3.45 9.09 7.35
N PHE A 47 -4.77 8.89 7.43
CA PHE A 47 -5.52 8.14 6.42
C PHE A 47 -5.43 8.80 5.04
N LYS A 48 -5.66 10.11 4.97
CA LYS A 48 -5.58 10.87 3.71
C LYS A 48 -4.17 10.81 3.10
N GLU A 49 -3.14 10.88 3.91
CA GLU A 49 -1.74 10.73 3.48
C GLU A 49 -1.53 9.35 2.84
N GLY A 50 -1.94 8.27 3.51
CA GLY A 50 -1.85 6.92 2.96
C GLY A 50 -2.68 6.76 1.67
N PHE A 51 -3.86 7.35 1.61
CA PHE A 51 -4.70 7.33 0.42
C PHE A 51 -4.02 7.99 -0.79
N LEU A 52 -3.41 9.16 -0.59
CA LEU A 52 -2.69 9.88 -1.65
C LEU A 52 -1.44 9.11 -2.12
N ASP A 53 -0.67 8.55 -1.18
CA ASP A 53 0.52 7.75 -1.50
C ASP A 53 0.13 6.44 -2.22
N GLY A 54 -1.07 5.93 -1.97
CA GLY A 54 -1.62 4.74 -2.62
C GLY A 54 -2.16 4.97 -4.05
N ILE A 55 -2.40 6.21 -4.49
CA ILE A 55 -2.97 6.49 -5.82
C ILE A 55 -2.14 5.88 -6.96
N PRO A 56 -0.81 6.03 -7.04
CA PRO A 56 -0.01 5.42 -8.10
C PRO A 56 -0.13 3.89 -8.12
N ILE A 57 -0.19 3.27 -6.93
CA ILE A 57 -0.37 1.82 -6.76
C ILE A 57 -1.75 1.40 -7.27
N GLY A 58 -2.80 2.13 -6.88
CA GLY A 58 -4.17 1.88 -7.33
C GLY A 58 -4.31 1.93 -8.86
N LEU A 59 -3.69 2.93 -9.51
CA LEU A 59 -3.71 3.01 -10.97
C LEU A 59 -3.02 1.82 -11.64
N GLY A 60 -1.92 1.32 -11.06
CA GLY A 60 -1.28 0.08 -11.50
C GLY A 60 -2.20 -1.13 -11.34
N TYR A 61 -2.90 -1.21 -10.22
CA TYR A 61 -3.83 -2.30 -9.92
C TYR A 61 -5.05 -2.33 -10.84
N LEU A 62 -5.55 -1.17 -11.27
CA LEU A 62 -6.63 -1.09 -12.25
C LEU A 62 -6.24 -1.80 -13.57
N ALA A 63 -5.00 -1.62 -14.03
CA ALA A 63 -4.51 -2.27 -15.25
C ALA A 63 -4.29 -3.78 -15.05
N VAL A 64 -3.77 -4.17 -13.88
CA VAL A 64 -3.50 -5.58 -13.56
C VAL A 64 -4.80 -6.36 -13.40
N SER A 65 -5.76 -5.84 -12.64
CA SER A 65 -7.06 -6.51 -12.41
C SER A 65 -7.85 -6.67 -13.71
N PHE A 66 -7.84 -5.67 -14.59
CA PHE A 66 -8.41 -5.79 -15.93
C PHE A 66 -7.78 -6.95 -16.72
N SER A 67 -6.46 -7.08 -16.68
CA SER A 67 -5.74 -8.17 -17.35
C SER A 67 -6.08 -9.54 -16.75
N LEU A 68 -6.24 -9.63 -15.44
CA LEU A 68 -6.66 -10.84 -14.74
C LEU A 68 -8.09 -11.22 -15.06
N GLY A 69 -8.99 -10.27 -15.20
CA GLY A 69 -10.37 -10.50 -15.65
C GLY A 69 -10.43 -11.16 -17.04
N ILE A 70 -9.58 -10.70 -17.99
CA ILE A 70 -9.43 -11.34 -19.30
C ILE A 70 -8.88 -12.76 -19.16
N ALA A 71 -7.84 -12.96 -18.33
CA ALA A 71 -7.26 -14.28 -18.09
C ALA A 71 -8.29 -15.26 -17.48
N ALA A 72 -9.10 -14.80 -16.52
CA ALA A 72 -10.18 -15.59 -15.92
C ALA A 72 -11.21 -16.04 -16.96
N ARG A 73 -11.62 -15.13 -17.85
CA ARG A 73 -12.52 -15.49 -18.97
C ARG A 73 -11.92 -16.51 -19.90
N ASN A 74 -10.63 -16.37 -20.24
CA ASN A 74 -9.93 -17.33 -21.10
C ASN A 74 -9.75 -18.70 -20.43
N ALA A 75 -9.66 -18.75 -19.11
CA ALA A 75 -9.65 -19.99 -18.31
C ALA A 75 -11.06 -20.62 -18.15
N GLY A 76 -12.10 -20.03 -18.76
CA GLY A 76 -13.45 -20.57 -18.73
C GLY A 76 -14.24 -20.21 -17.48
N LEU A 77 -13.74 -19.33 -16.61
CA LEU A 77 -14.47 -18.91 -15.41
C LEU A 77 -15.60 -17.93 -15.76
N SER A 78 -16.71 -18.06 -15.03
CA SER A 78 -17.76 -17.05 -15.04
C SER A 78 -17.27 -15.75 -14.35
N PRO A 79 -17.87 -14.58 -14.62
CA PRO A 79 -17.50 -13.34 -13.97
C PRO A 79 -17.56 -13.41 -12.44
N PHE A 80 -18.54 -14.13 -11.89
CA PHE A 80 -18.67 -14.32 -10.45
C PHE A 80 -17.54 -15.17 -9.85
N GLN A 81 -17.13 -16.25 -10.56
CA GLN A 81 -16.01 -17.09 -10.13
C GLN A 81 -14.70 -16.33 -10.17
N GLY A 82 -14.46 -15.54 -11.23
CA GLY A 82 -13.28 -14.66 -11.32
C GLY A 82 -13.24 -13.65 -10.18
N PHE A 83 -14.34 -12.95 -9.93
CA PHE A 83 -14.45 -12.00 -8.81
C PHE A 83 -14.19 -12.67 -7.46
N LEU A 84 -14.78 -13.84 -7.20
CA LEU A 84 -14.59 -14.55 -5.94
C LEU A 84 -13.14 -15.02 -5.77
N MET A 85 -12.52 -15.51 -6.84
CA MET A 85 -11.12 -15.92 -6.84
C MET A 85 -10.21 -14.74 -6.53
N SER A 86 -10.42 -13.60 -7.17
CA SER A 86 -9.66 -12.37 -6.96
C SER A 86 -9.82 -11.84 -5.54
N LEU A 87 -11.04 -11.82 -5.00
CA LEU A 87 -11.32 -11.38 -3.64
C LEU A 87 -10.64 -12.26 -2.57
N LEU A 88 -10.61 -13.58 -2.79
CA LEU A 88 -10.02 -14.51 -1.81
C LEU A 88 -8.50 -14.59 -1.91
N ASN A 89 -7.94 -14.42 -3.11
CA ASN A 89 -6.49 -14.56 -3.31
C ASN A 89 -5.75 -13.24 -3.05
N ASN A 90 -6.33 -12.11 -3.44
CA ASN A 90 -5.80 -10.74 -3.27
C ASN A 90 -4.31 -10.61 -3.62
N ALA A 91 -3.84 -11.38 -4.61
CA ALA A 91 -2.43 -11.46 -4.99
C ALA A 91 -2.32 -11.75 -6.49
N SER A 92 -1.95 -10.74 -7.28
CA SER A 92 -1.90 -10.81 -8.75
C SER A 92 -1.07 -12.00 -9.27
N ALA A 93 0.12 -12.23 -8.70
CA ALA A 93 1.00 -13.31 -9.13
C ALA A 93 0.41 -14.70 -8.81
N GLY A 94 -0.16 -14.87 -7.62
CA GLY A 94 -0.81 -16.12 -7.21
C GLY A 94 -2.08 -16.39 -8.00
N GLU A 95 -2.86 -15.35 -8.28
CA GLU A 95 -4.09 -15.44 -9.08
C GLU A 95 -3.77 -15.83 -10.52
N TYR A 96 -2.80 -15.16 -11.16
CA TYR A 96 -2.38 -15.50 -12.51
C TYR A 96 -1.84 -16.93 -12.63
N ALA A 97 -1.01 -17.37 -11.67
CA ALA A 97 -0.52 -18.74 -11.61
C ALA A 97 -1.68 -19.75 -11.49
N GLY A 98 -2.65 -19.47 -10.60
CA GLY A 98 -3.83 -20.30 -10.44
C GLY A 98 -4.68 -20.37 -11.71
N LEU A 99 -4.94 -19.23 -12.37
CA LEU A 99 -5.71 -19.18 -13.62
C LEU A 99 -5.02 -19.96 -14.74
N THR A 100 -3.69 -19.87 -14.84
CA THR A 100 -2.91 -20.62 -15.84
C THR A 100 -3.04 -22.13 -15.65
N LEU A 101 -3.01 -22.60 -14.40
CA LEU A 101 -3.16 -24.02 -14.07
C LEU A 101 -4.62 -24.50 -14.28
N ILE A 102 -5.62 -23.67 -13.97
CA ILE A 102 -7.02 -23.96 -14.26
C ILE A 102 -7.23 -24.10 -15.77
N ALA A 103 -6.68 -23.20 -16.57
CA ALA A 103 -6.75 -23.26 -18.03
C ALA A 103 -6.04 -24.51 -18.63
N ALA A 104 -5.07 -25.08 -17.89
CA ALA A 104 -4.35 -26.30 -18.25
C ALA A 104 -5.01 -27.59 -17.70
N ASP A 105 -6.20 -27.51 -17.09
CA ASP A 105 -6.87 -28.64 -16.42
C ASP A 105 -5.99 -29.36 -15.37
N ALA A 106 -5.13 -28.61 -14.68
CA ALA A 106 -4.23 -29.14 -13.67
C ALA A 106 -4.99 -29.70 -12.46
N ALA A 107 -4.38 -30.63 -11.73
CA ALA A 107 -4.96 -31.20 -10.52
C ALA A 107 -5.11 -30.13 -9.41
N TYR A 108 -6.20 -30.17 -8.64
CA TYR A 108 -6.47 -29.20 -7.55
C TYR A 108 -5.31 -29.08 -6.55
N VAL A 109 -4.61 -30.20 -6.27
CA VAL A 109 -3.46 -30.20 -5.36
C VAL A 109 -2.30 -29.39 -5.94
N GLU A 110 -2.08 -29.48 -7.24
CA GLU A 110 -1.05 -28.73 -7.95
C GLU A 110 -1.36 -27.22 -7.91
N ILE A 111 -2.59 -26.84 -8.21
CA ILE A 111 -3.07 -25.46 -8.12
C ILE A 111 -2.85 -24.92 -6.70
N ALA A 112 -3.26 -25.68 -5.67
CA ALA A 112 -3.09 -25.28 -4.27
C ALA A 112 -1.63 -25.10 -3.88
N LEU A 113 -0.74 -26.03 -4.26
CA LEU A 113 0.69 -25.96 -3.94
C LEU A 113 1.37 -24.75 -4.63
N ILE A 114 1.13 -24.57 -5.92
CA ILE A 114 1.73 -23.44 -6.65
C ILE A 114 1.25 -22.08 -6.07
N THR A 115 -0.05 -21.97 -5.81
CA THR A 115 -0.62 -20.76 -5.20
C THR A 115 -0.02 -20.50 -3.81
N LEU A 116 0.12 -21.54 -2.98
CA LEU A 116 0.73 -21.42 -1.65
C LEU A 116 2.19 -20.98 -1.73
N ILE A 117 2.98 -21.58 -2.60
CA ILE A 117 4.41 -21.25 -2.78
C ILE A 117 4.56 -19.81 -3.29
N THR A 118 3.78 -19.42 -4.29
CA THR A 118 3.82 -18.08 -4.87
C THR A 118 3.48 -17.01 -3.83
N ASN A 119 2.52 -17.31 -2.96
CA ASN A 119 2.04 -16.39 -1.92
C ASN A 119 2.82 -16.47 -0.60
N ALA A 120 3.76 -17.41 -0.44
CA ALA A 120 4.53 -17.57 0.80
C ALA A 120 5.30 -16.30 1.22
N ARG A 121 5.71 -15.46 0.27
CA ARG A 121 6.36 -14.17 0.51
C ARG A 121 5.51 -13.21 1.37
N TYR A 122 4.19 -13.26 1.25
CA TYR A 122 3.30 -12.39 2.03
C TYR A 122 3.37 -12.69 3.54
N LEU A 123 3.67 -13.93 3.94
CA LEU A 123 3.91 -14.26 5.34
C LEU A 123 5.13 -13.52 5.89
N LEU A 124 6.23 -13.50 5.13
CA LEU A 124 7.44 -12.79 5.53
C LEU A 124 7.23 -11.27 5.59
N MET A 125 6.53 -10.70 4.61
CA MET A 125 6.20 -9.28 4.60
C MET A 125 5.27 -8.89 5.76
N SER A 126 4.27 -9.70 6.06
CA SER A 126 3.36 -9.48 7.19
C SER A 126 4.11 -9.54 8.52
N CYS A 127 5.06 -10.47 8.69
CA CYS A 127 5.92 -10.55 9.88
C CYS A 127 6.80 -9.30 10.01
N ALA A 128 7.45 -8.87 8.94
CA ALA A 128 8.29 -7.67 8.94
C ALA A 128 7.47 -6.40 9.24
N LEU A 129 6.30 -6.27 8.61
CA LEU A 129 5.40 -5.14 8.83
C LEU A 129 4.86 -5.11 10.26
N SER A 130 4.59 -6.27 10.85
CA SER A 130 4.15 -6.38 12.25
C SER A 130 5.15 -5.77 13.24
N GLN A 131 6.45 -5.83 12.96
CA GLN A 131 7.51 -5.21 13.78
C GLN A 131 7.58 -3.68 13.61
N LYS A 132 7.05 -3.16 12.51
CA LYS A 132 7.00 -1.72 12.22
C LYS A 132 5.91 -1.01 13.03
N PHE A 133 4.86 -1.70 13.46
CA PHE A 133 3.81 -1.12 14.29
C PHE A 133 4.30 -0.80 15.72
N SER A 134 3.60 0.13 16.37
CA SER A 134 3.78 0.36 17.80
C SER A 134 3.37 -0.89 18.60
N PRO A 135 4.05 -1.21 19.74
CA PRO A 135 3.62 -2.29 20.63
C PRO A 135 2.17 -2.19 21.09
N GLU A 136 1.65 -0.96 21.20
CA GLU A 136 0.28 -0.66 21.62
C GLU A 136 -0.77 -0.93 20.52
N THR A 137 -0.33 -1.15 19.28
CA THR A 137 -1.24 -1.45 18.15
C THR A 137 -1.89 -2.80 18.37
N SER A 138 -3.22 -2.84 18.42
CA SER A 138 -3.97 -4.08 18.64
C SER A 138 -3.68 -5.13 17.58
N LEU A 139 -3.78 -6.40 17.97
CA LEU A 139 -3.56 -7.54 17.07
C LEU A 139 -4.50 -7.49 15.85
N LEU A 140 -5.75 -7.03 16.05
CA LEU A 140 -6.72 -6.90 14.96
C LEU A 140 -6.23 -5.96 13.84
N HIS A 141 -5.67 -4.80 14.20
CA HIS A 141 -5.10 -3.89 13.20
C HIS A 141 -3.91 -4.50 12.46
N ARG A 142 -3.07 -5.27 13.16
CA ARG A 142 -1.93 -5.97 12.54
C ARG A 142 -2.38 -7.04 11.57
N LEU A 143 -3.41 -7.81 11.94
CA LEU A 143 -3.97 -8.86 11.08
C LEU A 143 -4.67 -8.27 9.85
N LEU A 144 -5.48 -7.21 10.02
CA LEU A 144 -6.18 -6.57 8.91
C LEU A 144 -5.20 -5.96 7.89
N VAL A 145 -4.18 -5.24 8.35
CA VAL A 145 -3.16 -4.69 7.45
C VAL A 145 -2.30 -5.80 6.84
N GLY A 146 -1.98 -6.85 7.61
CA GLY A 146 -1.19 -7.99 7.13
C GLY A 146 -1.92 -8.86 6.12
N PHE A 147 -3.27 -8.95 6.19
CA PHE A 147 -4.08 -9.68 5.23
C PHE A 147 -4.05 -9.03 3.83
N ASP A 148 -4.10 -7.70 3.79
CA ASP A 148 -4.21 -6.94 2.55
C ASP A 148 -2.85 -6.34 2.11
N VAL A 149 -1.75 -6.86 2.65
CA VAL A 149 -0.41 -6.40 2.28
C VAL A 149 -0.01 -6.96 0.90
N THR A 150 0.39 -6.07 0.01
CA THR A 150 1.01 -6.42 -1.28
C THR A 150 2.43 -5.88 -1.32
N ASP A 151 3.21 -6.23 -2.34
CA ASP A 151 4.62 -5.80 -2.47
C ASP A 151 4.74 -4.28 -2.45
N GLU A 152 3.86 -3.58 -3.15
CA GLU A 152 3.85 -2.13 -3.30
C GLU A 152 3.38 -1.45 -2.00
N LEU A 153 2.30 -1.94 -1.40
CA LEU A 153 1.80 -1.44 -0.13
C LEU A 153 2.80 -1.67 1.01
N PHE A 154 3.47 -2.82 1.00
CA PHE A 154 4.59 -3.09 1.91
C PHE A 154 5.72 -2.09 1.70
N GLY A 155 6.11 -1.84 0.44
CA GLY A 155 7.18 -0.90 0.09
C GLY A 155 6.98 0.48 0.68
N ILE A 156 5.81 1.09 0.45
CA ILE A 156 5.50 2.43 1.00
C ILE A 156 5.36 2.43 2.53
N ALA A 157 4.81 1.37 3.11
CA ALA A 157 4.64 1.27 4.56
C ALA A 157 5.98 1.08 5.30
N ILE A 158 6.89 0.23 4.79
CA ILE A 158 8.19 -0.03 5.42
C ILE A 158 9.16 1.15 5.27
N ALA A 159 9.05 1.90 4.16
CA ALA A 159 9.89 3.06 3.89
C ALA A 159 9.58 4.26 4.80
N ARG A 160 8.40 4.31 5.42
CA ARG A 160 8.05 5.43 6.32
C ARG A 160 9.01 5.50 7.52
N PRO A 161 9.43 6.71 7.94
CA PRO A 161 10.21 6.86 9.15
C PRO A 161 9.40 6.54 10.42
N GLY A 162 10.05 5.95 11.43
CA GLY A 162 9.44 5.65 12.72
C GLY A 162 8.42 4.51 12.71
N LYS A 163 7.52 4.51 13.69
CA LYS A 163 6.49 3.48 13.82
C LYS A 163 5.33 3.73 12.86
N LEU A 164 4.81 2.66 12.28
CA LEU A 164 3.69 2.71 11.34
C LEU A 164 2.37 2.90 12.08
N ASN A 165 1.59 3.86 11.62
CA ASN A 165 0.21 4.04 12.08
C ASN A 165 -0.73 3.22 11.18
N PRO A 166 -1.60 2.33 11.71
CA PRO A 166 -2.50 1.49 10.91
C PRO A 166 -3.40 2.29 9.96
N TYR A 167 -3.79 3.50 10.35
CA TYR A 167 -4.67 4.36 9.52
C TYR A 167 -4.01 4.82 8.22
N TYR A 168 -2.67 4.91 8.18
CA TYR A 168 -1.95 5.12 6.93
C TYR A 168 -2.13 3.95 5.98
N SER A 169 -1.90 2.74 6.48
CA SER A 169 -2.09 1.52 5.67
C SER A 169 -3.53 1.40 5.18
N TYR A 170 -4.53 1.69 6.02
CA TYR A 170 -5.93 1.68 5.59
C TYR A 170 -6.23 2.69 4.48
N GLY A 171 -5.61 3.86 4.50
CA GLY A 171 -5.72 4.83 3.41
C GLY A 171 -5.21 4.28 2.09
N ALA A 172 -4.00 3.74 2.09
CA ALA A 172 -3.37 3.16 0.91
C ALA A 172 -4.12 1.91 0.39
N ILE A 173 -4.52 1.02 1.29
CA ILE A 173 -5.33 -0.17 0.99
C ILE A 173 -6.67 0.22 0.35
N SER A 174 -7.34 1.24 0.88
CA SER A 174 -8.67 1.65 0.38
C SER A 174 -8.65 2.04 -1.09
N ILE A 175 -7.68 2.82 -1.54
CA ILE A 175 -7.57 3.20 -2.95
C ILE A 175 -7.09 2.04 -3.81
N ALA A 176 -6.15 1.23 -3.32
CA ALA A 176 -5.66 0.05 -4.02
C ALA A 176 -6.79 -0.97 -4.25
N ALA A 177 -7.56 -1.32 -3.20
CA ALA A 177 -8.69 -2.23 -3.27
C ALA A 177 -9.81 -1.69 -4.16
N LEU A 178 -10.11 -0.38 -4.10
CA LEU A 178 -11.10 0.25 -4.99
C LEU A 178 -10.71 0.07 -6.46
N CYS A 179 -9.47 0.36 -6.81
CA CYS A 179 -8.98 0.20 -8.18
C CYS A 179 -8.91 -1.27 -8.61
N TRP A 180 -8.62 -2.18 -7.68
CA TRP A 180 -8.63 -3.62 -7.93
C TRP A 180 -10.02 -4.15 -8.29
N VAL A 181 -11.05 -3.70 -7.57
CA VAL A 181 -12.45 -4.11 -7.83
C VAL A 181 -13.01 -3.48 -9.11
N LEU A 182 -12.56 -2.29 -9.48
CA LEU A 182 -13.05 -1.58 -10.67
C LEU A 182 -12.41 -2.07 -11.98
N GLY A 183 -11.26 -2.70 -11.95
CA GLY A 183 -10.57 -3.24 -13.13
C GLY A 183 -10.93 -4.67 -13.41
#